data_6a2eb8c36e5fa94e71115526f9c4bfde
#
_entry.id   6a2eb8c36e5fa94e71115526f9c4bfde
#
_cell.length_a   1.000
_cell.length_b   1.000
_cell.length_c   1.000
_cell.angle_alpha   90.00
_cell.angle_beta   90.00
_cell.angle_gamma   90.00
#
_symmetry.space_group_name_H-M   'P 1'
#
loop_
_entity.id
_entity.type
_entity.pdbx_description
1 polymer ?
#
loop_
_entity_poly.entity_id
_entity_poly.type
_entity_poly.pdbx_seq_one_letter_code
_entity_poly.pdbx_strand_id
1 'polypeptide(L)'
;MEHFDYDGFWKDLIERFFGPFLSRALPELYADADLSQAPRFLDKEFRDLLQTSDLELHRSPRFADYLLDVPLKNGGDAWVLLHIEVQGAGGGDLPFRMAHYRSMIFDHYLREPVALALLTGSRPQGEARIYESSLYGTSIRYCYNCLDISVLNEGELLDSDNPFDLALCAAKRAVLSRGKERQKYRYLRELTHLLFRKGWPLGDRRDLLLFLARIIALDDETLRCEFTTMLREMGGEDEMPVVTFIEKYYRDLYLDEGMKKGLEEGLERGLEEGLERGLERGLEKGRHEAMLEAARKMREHGMSIQDIQELTNLSLEDLESVAGN
;
A
#
# COMPACT_ATOMS: atom_id res chain seq x y z
N MET A 1 7.50 2.91 -6.58
CA MET A 1 7.11 2.98 -5.15
C MET A 1 5.82 2.17 -5.06
N GLU A 2 5.99 0.84 -4.88
CA GLU A 2 4.87 -0.08 -4.74
C GLU A 2 4.07 0.27 -3.49
N HIS A 3 2.79 0.14 -3.57
CA HIS A 3 1.84 0.31 -2.48
C HIS A 3 2.23 -0.63 -1.33
N PHE A 4 2.91 -0.10 -0.34
CA PHE A 4 2.96 -0.73 0.97
C PHE A 4 1.52 -0.96 1.40
N ASP A 5 1.18 -2.18 1.79
CA ASP A 5 -0.15 -2.54 2.30
C ASP A 5 -0.35 -1.94 3.71
N TYR A 6 -0.42 -0.60 3.74
CA TYR A 6 -0.70 0.14 4.98
C TYR A 6 -2.04 -0.29 5.61
N ASP A 7 -2.96 -0.70 4.76
CA ASP A 7 -4.32 -1.06 5.14
C ASP A 7 -4.32 -2.35 5.95
N GLY A 8 -3.61 -3.37 5.47
CA GLY A 8 -3.46 -4.63 6.21
C GLY A 8 -2.78 -4.43 7.56
N PHE A 9 -1.79 -3.54 7.66
CA PHE A 9 -1.08 -3.29 8.93
C PHE A 9 -1.95 -2.64 10.01
N TRP A 10 -2.78 -1.69 9.63
CA TRP A 10 -3.73 -1.08 10.56
C TRP A 10 -4.79 -2.08 10.99
N LYS A 11 -5.27 -2.92 10.09
CA LYS A 11 -6.21 -3.97 10.41
C LYS A 11 -5.64 -4.93 11.43
N ASP A 12 -4.46 -5.52 11.15
CA ASP A 12 -3.78 -6.44 12.06
C ASP A 12 -3.56 -5.83 13.43
N LEU A 13 -3.17 -4.54 13.47
CA LEU A 13 -2.95 -3.82 14.72
C LEU A 13 -4.25 -3.59 15.49
N ILE A 14 -5.31 -3.16 14.81
CA ILE A 14 -6.62 -2.92 15.43
C ILE A 14 -7.22 -4.23 15.93
N GLU A 15 -7.11 -5.30 15.17
CA GLU A 15 -7.56 -6.62 15.58
C GLU A 15 -6.82 -7.10 16.83
N ARG A 16 -5.49 -6.95 16.84
CA ARG A 16 -4.62 -7.35 17.96
C ARG A 16 -4.82 -6.52 19.22
N PHE A 17 -4.97 -5.20 19.06
CA PHE A 17 -5.13 -4.25 20.17
C PHE A 17 -6.53 -3.63 20.20
N PHE A 18 -7.56 -4.45 19.96
CA PHE A 18 -8.93 -3.96 19.81
C PHE A 18 -9.44 -3.17 21.02
N GLY A 19 -9.27 -3.70 22.24
CA GLY A 19 -9.65 -2.99 23.47
C GLY A 19 -8.91 -1.65 23.64
N PRO A 20 -7.57 -1.63 23.58
CA PRO A 20 -6.78 -0.39 23.55
C PRO A 20 -7.20 0.59 22.45
N PHE A 21 -7.48 0.12 21.24
CA PHE A 21 -8.01 0.93 20.15
C PHE A 21 -9.35 1.58 20.49
N LEU A 22 -10.34 0.77 20.92
CA LEU A 22 -11.66 1.28 21.30
C LEU A 22 -11.57 2.32 22.42
N SER A 23 -10.76 2.08 23.45
CA SER A 23 -10.63 3.00 24.57
C SER A 23 -10.11 4.36 24.15
N ARG A 24 -9.30 4.42 23.09
CA ARG A 24 -8.77 5.68 22.54
C ARG A 24 -9.73 6.33 21.55
N ALA A 25 -10.31 5.54 20.64
CA ALA A 25 -11.05 6.05 19.50
C ALA A 25 -12.56 6.25 19.78
N LEU A 26 -13.16 5.36 20.58
CA LEU A 26 -14.58 5.29 20.86
C LEU A 26 -14.84 4.93 22.34
N PRO A 27 -14.49 5.81 23.29
CA PRO A 27 -14.53 5.49 24.72
C PRO A 27 -15.93 5.10 25.24
N GLU A 28 -17.00 5.67 24.68
CA GLU A 28 -18.37 5.28 25.05
C GLU A 28 -18.69 3.85 24.61
N LEU A 29 -18.32 3.47 23.38
CA LEU A 29 -18.47 2.09 22.91
C LEU A 29 -17.59 1.14 23.70
N TYR A 30 -16.36 1.54 24.05
CA TYR A 30 -15.46 0.75 24.90
C TYR A 30 -16.08 0.39 26.24
N ALA A 31 -16.81 1.32 26.87
CA ALA A 31 -17.49 1.08 28.14
C ALA A 31 -18.56 -0.02 28.05
N ASP A 32 -19.22 -0.14 26.89
CA ASP A 32 -20.31 -1.07 26.65
C ASP A 32 -19.87 -2.37 25.94
N ALA A 33 -18.70 -2.38 25.30
CA ALA A 33 -18.19 -3.53 24.56
C ALA A 33 -17.85 -4.71 25.47
N ASP A 34 -18.22 -5.91 25.05
CA ASP A 34 -17.77 -7.17 25.66
C ASP A 34 -16.39 -7.58 25.09
N LEU A 35 -15.34 -7.14 25.73
CA LEU A 35 -13.96 -7.43 25.33
C LEU A 35 -13.50 -8.87 25.60
N SER A 36 -14.35 -9.72 26.22
CA SER A 36 -14.07 -11.16 26.34
C SER A 36 -14.25 -11.89 25.00
N GLN A 37 -14.92 -11.25 24.06
CA GLN A 37 -15.15 -11.73 22.70
C GLN A 37 -14.39 -10.87 21.68
N ALA A 38 -13.81 -11.52 20.67
CA ALA A 38 -13.17 -10.79 19.56
C ALA A 38 -14.23 -10.16 18.66
N PRO A 39 -13.97 -8.94 18.12
CA PRO A 39 -14.83 -8.36 17.11
C PRO A 39 -14.82 -9.20 15.84
N ARG A 40 -15.91 -9.20 15.10
CA ARG A 40 -16.00 -9.88 13.81
C ARG A 40 -15.85 -8.87 12.69
N PHE A 41 -14.84 -9.04 11.83
CA PHE A 41 -14.66 -8.24 10.63
C PHE A 41 -15.59 -8.74 9.52
N LEU A 42 -16.39 -7.85 8.97
CA LEU A 42 -17.35 -8.09 7.90
C LEU A 42 -16.82 -7.54 6.55
N ASP A 43 -15.50 -7.70 6.32
CA ASP A 43 -14.82 -7.07 5.17
C ASP A 43 -15.30 -7.61 3.83
N LYS A 44 -15.65 -8.90 3.76
CA LYS A 44 -16.14 -9.51 2.54
C LYS A 44 -17.51 -8.95 2.19
N GLU A 45 -18.40 -8.99 3.17
CA GLU A 45 -19.77 -8.49 3.05
C GLU A 45 -19.78 -7.00 2.70
N PHE A 46 -18.88 -6.22 3.31
CA PHE A 46 -18.77 -4.80 3.03
C PHE A 46 -18.22 -4.53 1.63
N ARG A 47 -17.19 -5.25 1.19
CA ARG A 47 -16.68 -5.15 -0.20
C ARG A 47 -17.71 -5.54 -1.24
N ASP A 48 -18.46 -6.61 -1.01
CA ASP A 48 -19.53 -7.04 -1.90
C ASP A 48 -20.60 -5.94 -2.01
N LEU A 49 -20.94 -5.30 -0.88
CA LEU A 49 -21.86 -4.17 -0.84
C LEU A 49 -21.35 -2.96 -1.65
N LEU A 50 -20.06 -2.61 -1.50
CA LEU A 50 -19.43 -1.52 -2.24
C LEU A 50 -19.38 -1.77 -3.75
N GLN A 51 -19.20 -3.00 -4.20
CA GLN A 51 -19.17 -3.37 -5.62
C GLN A 51 -20.51 -3.19 -6.33
N THR A 52 -21.63 -3.19 -5.58
CA THR A 52 -22.96 -2.93 -6.14
C THR A 52 -23.23 -1.47 -6.42
N SER A 53 -22.35 -0.55 -5.96
CA SER A 53 -22.48 0.88 -6.19
C SER A 53 -21.75 1.33 -7.46
N ASP A 54 -22.43 2.13 -8.30
CA ASP A 54 -21.88 2.67 -9.55
C ASP A 54 -20.87 3.83 -9.33
N LEU A 55 -20.51 4.15 -8.08
CA LEU A 55 -19.63 5.27 -7.78
C LEU A 55 -18.15 4.88 -7.96
N GLU A 56 -17.45 5.60 -8.84
CA GLU A 56 -16.01 5.47 -9.06
C GLU A 56 -15.15 5.74 -7.80
N LEU A 57 -15.76 6.29 -6.74
CA LEU A 57 -15.15 6.59 -5.45
C LEU A 57 -14.52 5.37 -4.75
N HIS A 58 -15.00 4.15 -5.06
CA HIS A 58 -14.53 2.89 -4.46
C HIS A 58 -13.30 2.30 -5.14
N ARG A 59 -12.85 2.88 -6.26
CA ARG A 59 -11.71 2.36 -7.03
C ARG A 59 -10.34 2.88 -6.59
N SER A 60 -10.29 3.73 -5.57
CA SER A 60 -9.02 4.26 -5.09
C SER A 60 -8.36 3.28 -4.10
N PRO A 61 -7.17 2.73 -4.40
CA PRO A 61 -6.46 1.81 -3.53
C PRO A 61 -5.84 2.48 -2.27
N ARG A 62 -6.30 3.67 -1.91
CA ARG A 62 -5.71 4.49 -0.85
C ARG A 62 -6.47 4.50 0.46
N PHE A 63 -7.57 3.72 0.56
CA PHE A 63 -8.45 3.73 1.71
C PHE A 63 -8.73 2.30 2.17
N ALA A 64 -8.58 2.07 3.45
CA ALA A 64 -9.03 0.86 4.10
C ALA A 64 -10.38 1.13 4.75
N ASP A 65 -11.39 0.45 4.28
CA ASP A 65 -12.73 0.52 4.83
C ASP A 65 -13.09 -0.84 5.44
N TYR A 66 -13.42 -0.85 6.72
CA TYR A 66 -13.81 -2.04 7.46
C TYR A 66 -15.18 -1.87 8.07
N LEU A 67 -15.95 -2.93 8.06
CA LEU A 67 -17.16 -3.05 8.87
C LEU A 67 -16.91 -4.10 9.95
N LEU A 68 -17.08 -3.69 11.21
CA LEU A 68 -16.88 -4.56 12.37
C LEU A 68 -18.20 -4.78 13.09
N ASP A 69 -18.40 -6.00 13.54
CA ASP A 69 -19.47 -6.38 14.47
C ASP A 69 -18.85 -6.53 15.87
N VAL A 70 -19.23 -5.64 16.76
CA VAL A 70 -18.66 -5.51 18.12
C VAL A 70 -19.68 -6.01 19.14
N PRO A 71 -19.41 -7.12 19.83
CA PRO A 71 -20.31 -7.64 20.84
C PRO A 71 -20.41 -6.68 22.04
N LEU A 72 -21.62 -6.54 22.59
CA LEU A 72 -21.90 -5.69 23.74
C LEU A 72 -22.23 -6.52 25.00
N LYS A 73 -21.90 -5.99 26.17
CA LYS A 73 -22.18 -6.60 27.48
C LYS A 73 -23.65 -6.89 27.72
N ASN A 74 -24.55 -6.19 27.08
CA ASN A 74 -25.99 -6.43 27.18
C ASN A 74 -26.50 -7.56 26.27
N GLY A 75 -25.63 -8.27 25.57
CA GLY A 75 -25.97 -9.35 24.64
C GLY A 75 -26.41 -8.89 23.25
N GLY A 76 -26.29 -7.60 22.93
CA GLY A 76 -26.45 -7.04 21.58
C GLY A 76 -25.11 -6.87 20.89
N ASP A 77 -25.15 -6.38 19.65
CA ASP A 77 -23.98 -6.04 18.85
C ASP A 77 -24.04 -4.58 18.39
N ALA A 78 -22.90 -3.91 18.35
CA ALA A 78 -22.74 -2.62 17.69
C ALA A 78 -21.94 -2.78 16.40
N TRP A 79 -22.48 -2.28 15.30
CA TRP A 79 -21.74 -2.24 14.04
C TRP A 79 -20.91 -0.98 13.96
N VAL A 80 -19.61 -1.14 13.71
CA VAL A 80 -18.66 -0.05 13.59
C VAL A 80 -18.19 0.01 12.15
N LEU A 81 -18.55 1.07 11.43
CA LEU A 81 -17.94 1.43 10.17
C LEU A 81 -16.62 2.14 10.46
N LEU A 82 -15.52 1.48 10.22
CA LEU A 82 -14.19 2.04 10.37
C LEU A 82 -13.62 2.40 9.00
N HIS A 83 -13.37 3.67 8.79
CA HIS A 83 -12.66 4.19 7.63
C HIS A 83 -11.26 4.63 8.05
N ILE A 84 -10.23 4.00 7.45
CA ILE A 84 -8.83 4.35 7.71
C ILE A 84 -8.27 5.09 6.50
N GLU A 85 -7.92 6.34 6.66
CA GLU A 85 -7.27 7.12 5.62
C GLU A 85 -5.78 7.27 5.89
N VAL A 86 -4.95 6.64 5.05
CA VAL A 86 -3.50 6.55 5.25
C VAL A 86 -2.74 7.72 4.61
N GLN A 87 -3.30 8.43 3.63
CA GLN A 87 -2.62 9.52 2.94
C GLN A 87 -3.55 10.71 2.74
N GLY A 88 -3.31 11.74 3.54
CA GLY A 88 -4.11 12.96 3.57
C GLY A 88 -3.91 13.96 2.43
N ALA A 89 -3.65 13.54 1.20
CA ALA A 89 -3.59 14.45 0.07
C ALA A 89 -4.39 13.89 -1.12
N GLY A 90 -5.56 14.46 -1.37
CA GLY A 90 -6.29 14.26 -2.63
C GLY A 90 -7.32 13.14 -2.65
N GLY A 91 -7.81 12.69 -1.54
CA GLY A 91 -8.75 11.57 -1.44
C GLY A 91 -10.24 11.94 -1.43
N GLY A 92 -10.72 12.86 -2.25
CA GLY A 92 -12.15 13.12 -2.38
C GLY A 92 -12.82 13.64 -1.10
N ASP A 93 -14.14 13.80 -1.15
CA ASP A 93 -14.96 14.30 -0.03
C ASP A 93 -15.21 13.18 1.01
N LEU A 94 -14.38 13.11 2.06
CA LEU A 94 -14.53 12.14 3.15
C LEU A 94 -15.92 12.24 3.83
N PRO A 95 -16.45 13.42 4.18
CA PRO A 95 -17.79 13.54 4.73
C PRO A 95 -18.86 12.91 3.85
N PHE A 96 -18.79 13.12 2.55
CA PHE A 96 -19.74 12.52 1.61
C PHE A 96 -19.62 10.99 1.59
N ARG A 97 -18.37 10.45 1.54
CA ARG A 97 -18.15 8.99 1.55
C ARG A 97 -18.68 8.34 2.82
N MET A 98 -18.41 8.94 3.98
CA MET A 98 -18.90 8.43 5.27
C MET A 98 -20.43 8.40 5.33
N ALA A 99 -21.09 9.44 4.84
CA ALA A 99 -22.54 9.50 4.75
C ALA A 99 -23.11 8.46 3.75
N HIS A 100 -22.42 8.28 2.63
CA HIS A 100 -22.81 7.30 1.61
C HIS A 100 -22.68 5.87 2.12
N TYR A 101 -21.54 5.51 2.73
CA TYR A 101 -21.33 4.18 3.31
C TYR A 101 -22.36 3.87 4.41
N ARG A 102 -22.62 4.83 5.28
CA ARG A 102 -23.68 4.70 6.28
C ARG A 102 -25.03 4.37 5.62
N SER A 103 -25.39 5.07 4.55
CA SER A 103 -26.66 4.84 3.85
C SER A 103 -26.71 3.44 3.25
N MET A 104 -25.64 2.98 2.61
CA MET A 104 -25.55 1.62 2.03
C MET A 104 -25.68 0.54 3.11
N ILE A 105 -25.01 0.70 4.26
CA ILE A 105 -25.10 -0.25 5.38
C ILE A 105 -26.52 -0.28 5.91
N PHE A 106 -27.11 0.89 6.13
CA PHE A 106 -28.49 0.99 6.64
C PHE A 106 -29.51 0.38 5.67
N ASP A 107 -29.41 0.67 4.38
CA ASP A 107 -30.34 0.13 3.38
C ASP A 107 -30.25 -1.39 3.27
N HIS A 108 -29.06 -1.95 3.42
CA HIS A 108 -28.85 -3.40 3.30
C HIS A 108 -29.17 -4.18 4.59
N TYR A 109 -28.77 -3.65 5.74
CA TYR A 109 -28.84 -4.38 7.01
C TYR A 109 -29.91 -3.85 7.99
N LEU A 110 -30.51 -2.70 7.68
CA LEU A 110 -31.45 -1.96 8.56
C LEU A 110 -30.86 -1.68 9.95
N ARG A 111 -29.54 -1.44 10.00
CA ARG A 111 -28.79 -1.14 11.23
C ARG A 111 -27.95 0.11 11.04
N GLU A 112 -27.96 0.97 12.06
CA GLU A 112 -27.10 2.15 12.09
C GLU A 112 -25.69 1.78 12.53
N PRO A 113 -24.65 2.05 11.71
CA PRO A 113 -23.28 1.85 12.15
C PRO A 113 -22.78 3.04 12.98
N VAL A 114 -21.92 2.73 13.98
CA VAL A 114 -21.06 3.75 14.58
C VAL A 114 -19.93 4.03 13.59
N ALA A 115 -19.87 5.23 13.05
CA ALA A 115 -18.84 5.57 12.06
C ALA A 115 -17.63 6.24 12.71
N LEU A 116 -16.43 5.80 12.33
CA LEU A 116 -15.15 6.32 12.78
C LEU A 116 -14.20 6.49 11.60
N ALA A 117 -13.65 7.68 11.42
CA ALA A 117 -12.52 7.92 10.52
C ALA A 117 -11.21 7.98 11.31
N LEU A 118 -10.24 7.12 10.98
CA LEU A 118 -8.87 7.19 11.46
C LEU A 118 -8.00 7.87 10.41
N LEU A 119 -7.55 9.10 10.72
CA LEU A 119 -6.77 9.94 9.81
C LEU A 119 -5.29 9.87 10.17
N THR A 120 -4.51 9.20 9.34
CA THR A 120 -3.08 8.93 9.58
C THR A 120 -2.14 9.79 8.75
N GLY A 121 -2.66 10.65 7.88
CA GLY A 121 -1.90 11.58 7.02
C GLY A 121 -1.91 13.02 7.51
N SER A 122 -1.10 13.90 6.88
CA SER A 122 -1.21 15.33 7.07
C SER A 122 -2.34 15.89 6.22
N ARG A 123 -3.27 16.60 6.84
CA ARG A 123 -4.39 17.29 6.17
C ARG A 123 -4.37 18.79 6.43
N PRO A 124 -4.99 19.60 5.57
CA PRO A 124 -5.33 20.97 5.91
C PRO A 124 -6.21 20.98 7.16
N GLN A 125 -5.88 21.85 8.12
CA GLN A 125 -6.73 22.05 9.30
C GLN A 125 -8.13 22.49 8.87
N GLY A 126 -9.16 21.80 9.33
CA GLY A 126 -10.55 22.21 9.15
C GLY A 126 -11.40 21.38 8.20
N GLU A 127 -10.94 20.19 7.75
CA GLU A 127 -11.86 19.28 7.04
C GLU A 127 -13.04 18.91 7.94
N ALA A 128 -14.24 19.10 7.40
CA ALA A 128 -15.47 18.93 8.13
C ALA A 128 -15.67 17.45 8.56
N ARG A 129 -15.95 17.23 9.84
CA ARG A 129 -16.38 15.93 10.40
C ARG A 129 -17.88 15.74 10.23
N ILE A 130 -18.48 16.47 9.30
CA ILE A 130 -19.92 16.57 9.11
C ILE A 130 -20.19 16.64 7.61
N TYR A 131 -21.05 15.77 7.13
CA TYR A 131 -21.67 15.91 5.82
C TYR A 131 -22.97 16.69 5.96
N GLU A 132 -23.12 17.76 5.19
CA GLU A 132 -24.33 18.56 5.13
C GLU A 132 -24.74 18.73 3.68
N SER A 133 -26.03 18.53 3.41
CA SER A 133 -26.67 18.81 2.14
C SER A 133 -28.06 19.39 2.35
N SER A 134 -28.39 20.38 1.58
CA SER A 134 -29.72 21.01 1.64
C SER A 134 -30.21 21.38 0.24
N LEU A 135 -31.41 20.95 -0.09
CA LEU A 135 -32.04 21.23 -1.38
C LEU A 135 -33.55 21.40 -1.21
N TYR A 136 -34.09 22.55 -1.59
CA TYR A 136 -35.51 22.85 -1.56
C TYR A 136 -36.25 22.48 -0.26
N GLY A 137 -35.65 22.78 0.89
CA GLY A 137 -36.21 22.47 2.20
C GLY A 137 -35.98 21.07 2.73
N THR A 138 -35.44 20.17 1.89
CA THR A 138 -34.90 18.86 2.34
C THR A 138 -33.48 19.03 2.78
N SER A 139 -33.11 18.55 3.99
CA SER A 139 -31.75 18.63 4.49
C SER A 139 -31.34 17.35 5.17
N ILE A 140 -30.05 17.03 5.05
CA ILE A 140 -29.39 15.97 5.79
C ILE A 140 -28.17 16.57 6.48
N ARG A 141 -27.94 16.16 7.74
CA ARG A 141 -26.72 16.42 8.49
C ARG A 141 -26.28 15.14 9.12
N TYR A 142 -25.08 14.69 8.74
CA TYR A 142 -24.48 13.46 9.25
C TYR A 142 -23.14 13.75 9.91
N CYS A 143 -23.02 13.37 11.21
CA CYS A 143 -21.82 13.52 12.00
C CYS A 143 -21.22 12.13 12.25
N TYR A 144 -19.89 12.03 12.27
CA TYR A 144 -19.17 10.80 12.56
C TYR A 144 -17.97 11.06 13.48
N ASN A 145 -17.47 10.00 14.14
CA ASN A 145 -16.29 10.08 14.99
C ASN A 145 -15.02 10.18 14.12
N CYS A 146 -14.01 10.86 14.66
CA CYS A 146 -12.76 11.04 13.95
C CYS A 146 -11.58 10.99 14.93
N LEU A 147 -10.63 10.09 14.67
CA LEU A 147 -9.34 10.04 15.33
C LEU A 147 -8.27 10.54 14.36
N ASP A 148 -7.87 11.78 14.52
CA ASP A 148 -6.88 12.45 13.67
C ASP A 148 -5.53 12.51 14.39
N ILE A 149 -4.53 11.75 13.91
CA ILE A 149 -3.21 11.70 14.54
C ILE A 149 -2.47 13.02 14.50
N SER A 150 -2.78 13.90 13.56
CA SER A 150 -2.07 15.18 13.40
C SER A 150 -2.27 16.10 14.58
N VAL A 151 -3.45 16.05 15.21
CA VAL A 151 -3.83 16.92 16.34
C VAL A 151 -3.56 16.29 17.73
N LEU A 152 -3.21 15.00 17.80
CA LEU A 152 -2.92 14.34 19.06
C LEU A 152 -1.64 14.91 19.69
N ASN A 153 -1.65 15.07 21.01
CA ASN A 153 -0.47 15.49 21.76
C ASN A 153 0.53 14.31 21.87
N GLU A 154 1.72 14.47 21.31
CA GLU A 154 2.73 13.42 21.29
C GLU A 154 3.23 13.07 22.71
N GLY A 155 3.36 14.04 23.61
CA GLY A 155 3.75 13.80 25.01
C GLY A 155 2.75 12.88 25.71
N GLU A 156 1.46 13.17 25.56
CA GLU A 156 0.40 12.33 26.12
C GLU A 156 0.42 10.91 25.57
N LEU A 157 0.68 10.74 24.26
CA LEU A 157 0.79 9.42 23.64
C LEU A 157 1.98 8.62 24.17
N LEU A 158 3.12 9.27 24.39
CA LEU A 158 4.35 8.62 24.91
C LEU A 158 4.22 8.24 26.39
N ASP A 159 3.54 9.05 27.18
CA ASP A 159 3.32 8.83 28.61
C ASP A 159 2.23 7.78 28.88
N SER A 160 1.36 7.55 27.95
CA SER A 160 0.22 6.62 28.05
C SER A 160 0.65 5.15 28.22
N ASP A 161 -0.06 4.40 29.05
CA ASP A 161 0.11 2.95 29.17
C ASP A 161 -0.72 2.16 28.16
N ASN A 162 -1.47 2.85 27.28
CA ASN A 162 -2.21 2.24 26.20
C ASN A 162 -1.24 1.88 25.03
N PRO A 163 -1.07 0.58 24.69
CA PRO A 163 -0.15 0.17 23.63
C PRO A 163 -0.54 0.73 22.24
N PHE A 164 -1.81 1.00 21.99
CA PHE A 164 -2.28 1.59 20.75
C PHE A 164 -1.79 3.04 20.58
N ASP A 165 -1.58 3.78 21.68
CA ASP A 165 -1.07 5.14 21.62
C ASP A 165 0.38 5.21 21.13
N LEU A 166 1.20 4.20 21.43
CA LEU A 166 2.55 4.08 20.85
C LEU A 166 2.50 3.95 19.33
N ALA A 167 1.55 3.18 18.83
CA ALA A 167 1.34 3.03 17.38
C ALA A 167 0.86 4.33 16.71
N LEU A 168 -0.05 5.07 17.36
CA LEU A 168 -0.48 6.40 16.88
C LEU A 168 0.69 7.40 16.84
N CYS A 169 1.55 7.38 17.87
CA CYS A 169 2.77 8.19 17.91
C CYS A 169 3.72 7.83 16.76
N ALA A 170 3.91 6.52 16.51
CA ALA A 170 4.74 6.05 15.40
C ALA A 170 4.21 6.52 14.04
N ALA A 171 2.91 6.41 13.81
CA ALA A 171 2.29 6.88 12.58
C ALA A 171 2.46 8.40 12.39
N LYS A 172 2.27 9.18 13.46
CA LYS A 172 2.53 10.62 13.43
C LYS A 172 3.99 10.94 13.07
N ARG A 173 4.96 10.26 13.70
CA ARG A 173 6.39 10.42 13.44
C ARG A 173 6.78 9.96 12.04
N ALA A 174 6.16 8.92 11.50
CA ALA A 174 6.38 8.47 10.12
C ALA A 174 6.02 9.57 9.11
N VAL A 175 4.88 10.23 9.29
CA VAL A 175 4.47 11.38 8.45
C VAL A 175 5.48 12.53 8.54
N LEU A 176 5.90 12.89 9.74
CA LEU A 176 6.84 14.01 9.99
C LEU A 176 8.27 13.75 9.48
N SER A 177 8.65 12.50 9.33
CA SER A 177 9.99 12.08 8.88
C SER A 177 10.06 11.63 7.44
N ARG A 178 8.99 11.80 6.64
CA ARG A 178 8.98 11.41 5.23
C ARG A 178 10.16 11.99 4.47
N GLY A 179 10.93 11.13 3.78
CA GLY A 179 12.14 11.51 3.04
C GLY A 179 13.36 11.87 3.89
N LYS A 180 13.34 11.61 5.22
CA LYS A 180 14.42 11.96 6.14
C LYS A 180 14.90 10.72 6.90
N GLU A 181 15.71 9.88 6.27
CA GLU A 181 16.10 8.55 6.77
C GLU A 181 16.72 8.57 8.18
N ARG A 182 17.66 9.50 8.47
CA ARG A 182 18.24 9.64 9.80
C ARG A 182 17.22 10.04 10.88
N GLN A 183 16.17 10.78 10.50
CA GLN A 183 15.10 11.14 11.43
C GLN A 183 14.17 9.95 11.67
N LYS A 184 13.84 9.17 10.63
CA LYS A 184 13.12 7.90 10.74
C LYS A 184 13.83 6.97 11.70
N TYR A 185 15.14 6.75 11.50
CA TYR A 185 15.97 5.92 12.38
C TYR A 185 15.93 6.39 13.84
N ARG A 186 16.11 7.70 14.10
CA ARG A 186 16.05 8.26 15.44
C ARG A 186 14.70 7.99 16.10
N TYR A 187 13.61 8.24 15.40
CA TYR A 187 12.25 7.99 15.89
C TYR A 187 11.99 6.52 16.19
N LEU A 188 12.37 5.65 15.26
CA LEU A 188 12.22 4.21 15.43
C LEU A 188 13.00 3.72 16.65
N ARG A 189 14.25 4.19 16.84
CA ARG A 189 15.06 3.88 18.00
C ARG A 189 14.42 4.34 19.31
N GLU A 190 13.97 5.58 19.39
CA GLU A 190 13.33 6.14 20.58
C GLU A 190 12.07 5.38 20.98
N LEU A 191 11.19 5.08 20.02
CA LEU A 191 9.96 4.34 20.26
C LEU A 191 10.24 2.88 20.66
N THR A 192 11.27 2.26 20.09
CA THR A 192 11.71 0.93 20.47
C THR A 192 12.21 0.89 21.92
N HIS A 193 13.04 1.85 22.33
CA HIS A 193 13.46 1.98 23.72
C HIS A 193 12.27 2.17 24.68
N LEU A 194 11.28 2.96 24.29
CA LEU A 194 10.08 3.15 25.07
C LEU A 194 9.27 1.86 25.18
N LEU A 195 9.08 1.14 24.06
CA LEU A 195 8.39 -0.13 23.99
C LEU A 195 8.97 -1.16 25.00
N PHE A 196 10.31 -1.30 25.06
CA PHE A 196 10.94 -2.21 26.01
C PHE A 196 10.81 -1.76 27.47
N ARG A 197 10.80 -0.46 27.73
CA ARG A 197 10.61 0.09 29.09
C ARG A 197 9.19 -0.10 29.65
N LYS A 198 8.16 -0.13 28.77
CA LYS A 198 6.75 -0.24 29.20
C LYS A 198 6.42 -1.60 29.81
N GLY A 199 7.25 -2.64 29.58
CA GLY A 199 7.07 -3.95 30.21
C GLY A 199 5.81 -4.72 29.77
N TRP A 200 5.25 -4.37 28.59
CA TRP A 200 4.09 -5.09 28.02
C TRP A 200 4.45 -6.56 27.73
N PRO A 201 3.44 -7.46 27.62
CA PRO A 201 3.66 -8.86 27.27
C PRO A 201 4.52 -9.03 26.03
N LEU A 202 5.34 -10.09 25.97
CA LEU A 202 6.28 -10.35 24.87
C LEU A 202 5.58 -10.35 23.49
N GLY A 203 4.38 -10.96 23.40
CA GLY A 203 3.58 -10.96 22.19
C GLY A 203 3.19 -9.56 21.71
N ASP A 204 2.76 -8.71 22.65
CA ASP A 204 2.37 -7.32 22.34
C ASP A 204 3.58 -6.50 21.92
N ARG A 205 4.73 -6.66 22.57
CA ARG A 205 5.99 -6.01 22.21
C ARG A 205 6.44 -6.40 20.80
N ARG A 206 6.32 -7.70 20.46
CA ARG A 206 6.64 -8.19 19.12
C ARG A 206 5.76 -7.54 18.04
N ASP A 207 4.45 -7.56 18.25
CA ASP A 207 3.49 -7.07 17.26
C ASP A 207 3.61 -5.55 17.09
N LEU A 208 3.82 -4.81 18.18
CA LEU A 208 4.10 -3.37 18.14
C LEU A 208 5.44 -3.07 17.47
N LEU A 209 6.52 -3.79 17.77
CA LEU A 209 7.82 -3.56 17.15
C LEU A 209 7.76 -3.79 15.64
N LEU A 210 7.04 -4.84 15.21
CA LEU A 210 6.80 -5.08 13.79
C LEU A 210 6.02 -3.92 13.16
N PHE A 211 4.98 -3.42 13.81
CA PHE A 211 4.25 -2.25 13.34
C PHE A 211 5.14 -1.01 13.26
N LEU A 212 5.96 -0.74 14.28
CA LEU A 212 6.93 0.38 14.29
C LEU A 212 7.89 0.29 13.09
N ALA A 213 8.48 -0.89 12.86
CA ALA A 213 9.43 -1.14 11.79
C ALA A 213 8.80 -0.98 10.38
N ARG A 214 7.51 -1.28 10.27
CA ARG A 214 6.75 -1.14 9.02
C ARG A 214 6.31 0.29 8.77
N ILE A 215 5.74 0.96 9.78
CA ILE A 215 5.18 2.31 9.61
C ILE A 215 6.29 3.37 9.47
N ILE A 216 7.42 3.19 10.18
CA ILE A 216 8.63 4.01 10.07
C ILE A 216 9.66 3.24 9.23
N ALA A 217 9.27 2.84 8.01
CA ALA A 217 10.14 2.06 7.14
C ALA A 217 11.44 2.80 6.83
N LEU A 218 12.58 2.11 7.07
CA LEU A 218 13.91 2.60 6.73
C LEU A 218 14.26 2.10 5.32
N ASP A 219 14.51 3.02 4.39
CA ASP A 219 14.95 2.69 3.02
C ASP A 219 16.47 2.51 2.95
N ASP A 220 17.24 3.11 3.90
CA ASP A 220 18.71 3.04 3.98
C ASP A 220 19.17 1.72 4.65
N GLU A 221 19.93 0.92 3.91
CA GLU A 221 20.45 -0.38 4.35
C GLU A 221 21.36 -0.26 5.59
N THR A 222 22.21 0.76 5.63
CA THR A 222 23.14 0.98 6.75
C THR A 222 22.36 1.25 8.03
N LEU A 223 21.33 2.11 7.98
CA LEU A 223 20.51 2.42 9.13
C LEU A 223 19.67 1.22 9.59
N ARG A 224 19.26 0.34 8.67
CA ARG A 224 18.60 -0.93 9.02
C ARG A 224 19.55 -1.87 9.77
N CYS A 225 20.79 -2.02 9.27
CA CYS A 225 21.82 -2.81 9.96
C CYS A 225 22.12 -2.25 11.35
N GLU A 226 22.25 -0.91 11.49
CA GLU A 226 22.42 -0.27 12.78
C GLU A 226 21.25 -0.56 13.71
N PHE A 227 20.01 -0.50 13.21
CA PHE A 227 18.81 -0.78 13.98
C PHE A 227 18.76 -2.24 14.48
N THR A 228 19.04 -3.21 13.63
CA THR A 228 19.05 -4.63 14.02
C THR A 228 20.18 -4.92 15.01
N THR A 229 21.33 -4.29 14.86
CA THR A 229 22.45 -4.39 15.83
C THR A 229 22.03 -3.85 17.19
N MET A 230 21.43 -2.65 17.22
CA MET A 230 20.87 -2.07 18.45
C MET A 230 19.86 -3.00 19.12
N LEU A 231 18.95 -3.62 18.34
CA LEU A 231 17.97 -4.55 18.89
C LEU A 231 18.64 -5.75 19.57
N ARG A 232 19.70 -6.30 19.01
CA ARG A 232 20.47 -7.40 19.62
C ARG A 232 21.13 -6.99 20.93
N GLU A 233 21.67 -5.77 20.97
CA GLU A 233 22.32 -5.23 22.17
C GLU A 233 21.33 -4.93 23.30
N MET A 234 20.11 -4.50 22.93
CA MET A 234 19.04 -4.20 23.89
C MET A 234 18.31 -5.45 24.37
N GLY A 235 18.19 -6.44 23.50
CA GLY A 235 17.42 -7.64 23.79
C GLY A 235 18.18 -8.55 24.76
N GLY A 236 17.58 -8.80 25.95
CA GLY A 236 17.97 -9.90 26.80
C GLY A 236 17.57 -11.26 26.19
N GLU A 237 17.83 -12.36 26.91
CA GLU A 237 17.44 -13.69 26.44
C GLU A 237 15.93 -13.79 26.11
N ASP A 238 15.10 -13.08 26.87
CA ASP A 238 13.64 -13.07 26.70
C ASP A 238 13.18 -12.31 25.43
N GLU A 239 13.96 -11.33 24.97
CA GLU A 239 13.67 -10.52 23.77
C GLU A 239 14.24 -11.10 22.48
N MET A 240 15.18 -12.03 22.55
CA MET A 240 15.80 -12.64 21.36
C MET A 240 14.81 -13.15 20.31
N PRO A 241 13.65 -13.74 20.67
CA PRO A 241 12.67 -14.15 19.66
C PRO A 241 12.10 -12.97 18.88
N VAL A 242 11.90 -11.80 19.52
CA VAL A 242 11.41 -10.59 18.86
C VAL A 242 12.46 -10.03 17.90
N VAL A 243 13.71 -9.96 18.36
CA VAL A 243 14.86 -9.51 17.55
C VAL A 243 15.02 -10.38 16.30
N THR A 244 15.04 -11.70 16.47
CA THR A 244 15.15 -12.68 15.37
C THR A 244 14.00 -12.52 14.36
N PHE A 245 12.80 -12.22 14.85
CA PHE A 245 11.64 -12.01 13.98
C PHE A 245 11.81 -10.74 13.11
N ILE A 246 12.28 -9.63 13.69
CA ILE A 246 12.53 -8.39 12.93
C ILE A 246 13.67 -8.56 11.94
N GLU A 247 14.73 -9.27 12.31
CA GLU A 247 15.83 -9.59 11.39
C GLU A 247 15.36 -10.42 10.21
N LYS A 248 14.50 -11.41 10.47
CA LYS A 248 13.89 -12.20 9.41
C LYS A 248 13.03 -11.34 8.52
N TYR A 249 12.18 -10.48 9.10
CA TYR A 249 11.33 -9.54 8.36
C TYR A 249 12.15 -8.66 7.41
N TYR A 250 13.23 -8.02 7.88
CA TYR A 250 14.07 -7.21 7.02
C TYR A 250 14.78 -8.04 5.95
N ARG A 251 15.26 -9.24 6.28
CA ARG A 251 15.89 -10.15 5.31
C ARG A 251 14.92 -10.54 4.19
N ASP A 252 13.71 -10.94 4.54
CA ASP A 252 12.69 -11.36 3.57
C ASP A 252 12.30 -10.19 2.67
N LEU A 253 12.17 -8.97 3.23
CA LEU A 253 11.93 -7.74 2.47
C LEU A 253 13.03 -7.46 1.44
N TYR A 254 14.30 -7.63 1.80
CA TYR A 254 15.43 -7.46 0.89
C TYR A 254 15.47 -8.47 -0.25
N LEU A 255 15.20 -9.73 0.06
CA LEU A 255 15.16 -10.77 -0.96
C LEU A 255 14.09 -10.47 -1.99
N ASP A 256 12.91 -10.02 -1.55
CA ASP A 256 11.80 -9.66 -2.42
C ASP A 256 12.12 -8.41 -3.28
N GLU A 257 12.66 -7.35 -2.67
CA GLU A 257 13.11 -6.15 -3.38
C GLU A 257 14.23 -6.45 -4.39
N GLY A 258 15.21 -7.25 -4.01
CA GLY A 258 16.32 -7.66 -4.88
C GLY A 258 15.84 -8.49 -6.08
N MET A 259 14.92 -9.42 -5.85
CA MET A 259 14.32 -10.21 -6.93
C MET A 259 13.51 -9.35 -7.90
N LYS A 260 12.68 -8.43 -7.39
CA LYS A 260 11.89 -7.51 -8.22
C LYS A 260 12.79 -6.62 -9.07
N LYS A 261 13.78 -6.00 -8.46
CA LYS A 261 14.74 -5.15 -9.16
C LYS A 261 15.53 -5.92 -10.22
N GLY A 262 15.99 -7.12 -9.89
CA GLY A 262 16.66 -7.98 -10.86
C GLY A 262 15.78 -8.40 -12.03
N LEU A 263 14.48 -8.64 -11.78
CA LEU A 263 13.51 -8.96 -12.82
C LEU A 263 13.23 -7.75 -13.74
N GLU A 264 13.04 -6.56 -13.16
CA GLU A 264 12.83 -5.32 -13.91
C GLU A 264 14.04 -4.99 -14.81
N GLU A 265 15.25 -5.01 -14.26
CA GLU A 265 16.48 -4.77 -15.01
C GLU A 265 16.71 -5.84 -16.09
N GLY A 266 16.38 -7.09 -15.80
CA GLY A 266 16.46 -8.19 -16.77
C GLY A 266 15.46 -8.05 -17.92
N LEU A 267 14.22 -7.62 -17.61
CA LEU A 267 13.18 -7.36 -18.60
C LEU A 267 13.54 -6.17 -19.49
N GLU A 268 14.01 -5.08 -18.91
CA GLU A 268 14.42 -3.88 -19.65
C GLU A 268 15.55 -4.18 -20.62
N ARG A 269 16.64 -4.84 -20.16
CA ARG A 269 17.75 -5.26 -21.03
C ARG A 269 17.29 -6.24 -22.12
N GLY A 270 16.46 -7.21 -21.77
CA GLY A 270 15.94 -8.17 -22.73
C GLY A 270 15.08 -7.52 -23.80
N LEU A 271 14.29 -6.51 -23.45
CA LEU A 271 13.48 -5.73 -24.39
C LEU A 271 14.36 -4.89 -25.33
N GLU A 272 15.36 -4.18 -24.78
CA GLU A 272 16.30 -3.35 -25.53
C GLU A 272 17.12 -4.18 -26.55
N GLU A 273 17.75 -5.27 -26.08
CA GLU A 273 18.47 -6.17 -26.97
C GLU A 273 17.57 -6.86 -28.02
N GLY A 274 16.35 -7.22 -27.63
CA GLY A 274 15.37 -7.80 -28.55
C GLY A 274 14.95 -6.84 -29.63
N LEU A 275 14.71 -5.59 -29.29
CA LEU A 275 14.36 -4.52 -30.23
C LEU A 275 15.51 -4.22 -31.20
N GLU A 276 16.74 -4.09 -30.68
CA GLU A 276 17.94 -3.82 -31.49
C GLU A 276 18.18 -4.95 -32.51
N ARG A 277 18.20 -6.20 -32.05
CA ARG A 277 18.37 -7.39 -32.92
C ARG A 277 17.20 -7.53 -33.91
N GLY A 278 15.97 -7.21 -33.49
CA GLY A 278 14.81 -7.21 -34.36
C GLY A 278 14.89 -6.16 -35.47
N LEU A 279 15.32 -4.95 -35.14
CA LEU A 279 15.52 -3.86 -36.09
C LEU A 279 16.65 -4.18 -37.09
N GLU A 280 17.79 -4.66 -36.61
CA GLU A 280 18.94 -5.05 -37.45
C GLU A 280 18.52 -6.14 -38.45
N ARG A 281 17.92 -7.23 -38.00
CA ARG A 281 17.41 -8.30 -38.86
C ARG A 281 16.33 -7.83 -39.85
N GLY A 282 15.45 -6.93 -39.38
CA GLY A 282 14.41 -6.34 -40.23
C GLY A 282 14.99 -5.48 -41.36
N LEU A 283 15.99 -4.64 -41.04
CA LEU A 283 16.68 -3.81 -42.01
C LEU A 283 17.47 -4.67 -43.03
N GLU A 284 18.20 -5.70 -42.56
CA GLU A 284 18.95 -6.60 -43.42
C GLU A 284 18.01 -7.36 -44.36
N LYS A 285 16.94 -7.92 -43.85
CA LYS A 285 15.93 -8.62 -44.66
C LYS A 285 15.24 -7.71 -45.63
N GLY A 286 14.80 -6.52 -45.19
CA GLY A 286 14.17 -5.54 -46.07
C GLY A 286 15.10 -5.04 -47.18
N ARG A 287 16.42 -4.86 -46.87
CA ARG A 287 17.43 -4.50 -47.87
C ARG A 287 17.64 -5.63 -48.88
N HIS A 288 17.71 -6.87 -48.44
CA HIS A 288 17.85 -8.03 -49.31
C HIS A 288 16.63 -8.18 -50.22
N GLU A 289 15.42 -8.10 -49.71
CA GLU A 289 14.16 -8.16 -50.49
C GLU A 289 14.09 -7.00 -51.55
N ALA A 290 14.48 -5.79 -51.18
CA ALA A 290 14.53 -4.67 -52.08
C ALA A 290 15.55 -4.86 -53.24
N MET A 291 16.70 -5.47 -52.90
CA MET A 291 17.73 -5.80 -53.91
C MET A 291 17.27 -6.89 -54.86
N LEU A 292 16.54 -7.93 -54.37
CA LEU A 292 15.92 -8.94 -55.21
C LEU A 292 14.87 -8.36 -56.15
N GLU A 293 14.05 -7.42 -55.69
CA GLU A 293 13.06 -6.75 -56.52
C GLU A 293 13.73 -5.83 -57.60
N ALA A 294 14.81 -5.14 -57.24
CA ALA A 294 15.60 -4.37 -58.15
C ALA A 294 16.25 -5.25 -59.22
N ALA A 295 16.82 -6.39 -58.84
CA ALA A 295 17.42 -7.37 -59.75
C ALA A 295 16.38 -7.94 -60.76
N ARG A 296 15.17 -8.18 -60.29
CA ARG A 296 14.05 -8.63 -61.17
C ARG A 296 13.71 -7.59 -62.24
N LYS A 297 13.59 -6.33 -61.85
CA LYS A 297 13.33 -5.20 -62.78
C LYS A 297 14.47 -4.99 -63.77
N MET A 298 15.75 -5.05 -63.33
CA MET A 298 16.92 -4.93 -64.22
C MET A 298 16.94 -6.05 -65.29
N ARG A 299 16.56 -7.26 -64.92
CA ARG A 299 16.44 -8.38 -65.84
C ARG A 299 15.31 -8.21 -66.85
N GLU A 300 14.15 -7.72 -66.47
CA GLU A 300 13.04 -7.38 -67.33
C GLU A 300 13.45 -6.33 -68.40
N HIS A 301 14.42 -5.47 -68.04
CA HIS A 301 14.96 -4.49 -68.97
C HIS A 301 16.16 -4.98 -69.79
N GLY A 302 16.45 -6.30 -69.73
CA GLY A 302 17.42 -6.95 -70.63
C GLY A 302 18.89 -6.91 -70.15
N MET A 303 19.13 -6.61 -68.85
CA MET A 303 20.49 -6.63 -68.33
C MET A 303 21.01 -8.07 -68.17
N SER A 304 22.31 -8.27 -68.37
CA SER A 304 22.92 -9.58 -68.14
C SER A 304 23.00 -9.93 -66.62
N ILE A 305 22.98 -11.24 -66.32
CA ILE A 305 23.11 -11.71 -64.91
C ILE A 305 24.40 -11.22 -64.25
N GLN A 306 25.47 -11.14 -65.04
CA GLN A 306 26.77 -10.63 -64.58
C GLN A 306 26.72 -9.17 -64.17
N ASP A 307 26.09 -8.30 -65.00
CA ASP A 307 25.91 -6.88 -64.68
C ASP A 307 25.01 -6.66 -63.49
N ILE A 308 23.93 -7.47 -63.35
CA ILE A 308 23.02 -7.41 -62.19
C ILE A 308 23.75 -7.82 -60.90
N GLN A 309 24.57 -8.87 -60.94
CA GLN A 309 25.37 -9.28 -59.79
C GLN A 309 26.35 -8.21 -59.35
N GLU A 310 27.02 -7.57 -60.31
CA GLU A 310 27.98 -6.50 -60.02
C GLU A 310 27.32 -5.28 -59.37
N LEU A 311 26.08 -4.94 -59.78
CA LEU A 311 25.33 -3.80 -59.29
C LEU A 311 24.62 -4.05 -57.97
N THR A 312 24.14 -5.29 -57.72
CA THR A 312 23.33 -5.60 -56.54
C THR A 312 24.07 -6.31 -55.44
N ASN A 313 25.23 -6.90 -55.76
CA ASN A 313 26.04 -7.73 -54.84
C ASN A 313 25.28 -8.97 -54.31
N LEU A 314 24.23 -9.42 -55.03
CA LEU A 314 23.46 -10.60 -54.71
C LEU A 314 24.22 -11.89 -55.02
N SER A 315 23.92 -12.97 -54.30
CA SER A 315 24.49 -14.28 -54.59
C SER A 315 23.95 -14.85 -55.91
N LEU A 316 24.70 -15.73 -56.55
CA LEU A 316 24.20 -16.42 -57.76
C LEU A 316 22.92 -17.22 -57.49
N GLU A 317 22.78 -17.83 -56.33
CA GLU A 317 21.56 -18.54 -55.89
C GLU A 317 20.36 -17.59 -55.81
N ASP A 318 20.56 -16.40 -55.26
CA ASP A 318 19.49 -15.38 -55.20
C ASP A 318 19.06 -14.93 -56.61
N LEU A 319 20.02 -14.71 -57.52
CA LEU A 319 19.76 -14.33 -58.89
C LEU A 319 19.11 -15.44 -59.73
N GLU A 320 19.44 -16.70 -59.48
CA GLU A 320 18.77 -17.87 -60.08
C GLU A 320 17.33 -18.00 -59.59
N SER A 321 17.07 -17.70 -58.31
CA SER A 321 15.69 -17.67 -57.76
C SER A 321 14.79 -16.63 -58.44
N VAL A 322 15.40 -15.50 -58.84
CA VAL A 322 14.74 -14.42 -59.62
C VAL A 322 14.55 -14.83 -61.09
N ALA A 323 15.31 -15.85 -61.58
CA ALA A 323 15.27 -16.34 -62.95
C ALA A 323 14.20 -17.42 -63.23
N GLY A 324 13.69 -18.07 -62.20
CA GLY A 324 12.87 -19.25 -62.30
C GLY A 324 11.34 -19.03 -62.19
N ASN A 325 10.88 -17.78 -62.19
CA ASN A 325 9.43 -17.48 -62.19
C ASN A 325 9.04 -16.63 -63.39
#